data_2bac601e904d0b33d18885ea7eac3373
#
_entry.id   2bac601e904d0b33d18885ea7eac3373
#
_cell.length_a   1.000
_cell.length_b   1.000
_cell.length_c   1.000
_cell.angle_alpha   90.00
_cell.angle_beta   90.00
_cell.angle_gamma   90.00
#
_symmetry.space_group_name_H-M   'P 1'
#
loop_
_entity.id
_entity.type
_entity.pdbx_description
1 polymer ?
#
loop_
_entity_poly.entity_id
_entity_poly.type
_entity_poly.pdbx_seq_one_letter_code
_entity_poly.pdbx_strand_id
1 'polypeptide(L)'
;MATFPAPQTGILITHFLVSEDIARSRRFYVDVLGGEVVLGKEPTVVALANSWIIINGGGPPTEDKPTVTLTAPDPDATSSFLNIRVANIQDIYQDWSSKGAQFLTPPIDRGPELRCYLRDPDGHLIEVGQTNQAFLEER
;
A
#
# COMPACT_ATOMS: atom_id res chain seq x y z
N MET A 1 -18.51 8.64 -1.20
CA MET A 1 -17.38 9.31 -0.54
C MET A 1 -16.84 8.45 0.58
N ALA A 2 -15.55 8.27 0.64
CA ALA A 2 -14.92 7.50 1.70
C ALA A 2 -15.04 8.23 3.05
N THR A 3 -15.18 7.47 4.12
CA THR A 3 -15.28 8.02 5.47
C THR A 3 -13.99 7.69 6.24
N PHE A 4 -13.70 8.52 7.23
CA PHE A 4 -12.58 8.30 8.12
C PHE A 4 -12.79 6.97 8.88
N PRO A 5 -11.73 6.15 9.08
CA PRO A 5 -11.87 4.84 9.72
C PRO A 5 -12.09 4.98 11.24
N ALA A 6 -13.34 5.13 11.62
CA ALA A 6 -13.75 5.29 13.02
C ALA A 6 -14.94 4.37 13.32
N PRO A 7 -14.70 3.05 13.46
CA PRO A 7 -15.79 2.11 13.65
C PRO A 7 -16.47 2.32 14.99
N GLN A 8 -17.79 2.26 15.00
CA GLN A 8 -18.57 2.36 16.25
C GLN A 8 -18.70 1.01 16.94
N THR A 9 -18.51 -0.08 16.21
CA THR A 9 -18.52 -1.45 16.74
C THR A 9 -17.47 -2.26 16.01
N GLY A 10 -16.95 -3.29 16.67
CA GLY A 10 -15.97 -4.18 16.06
C GLY A 10 -14.60 -3.53 15.87
N ILE A 11 -13.91 -3.98 14.84
CA ILE A 11 -12.54 -3.53 14.52
C ILE A 11 -12.42 -3.26 13.01
N LEU A 12 -11.50 -2.36 12.68
CA LEU A 12 -11.03 -2.16 11.30
C LEU A 12 -9.53 -2.32 11.28
N ILE A 13 -9.02 -2.82 10.17
CA ILE A 13 -7.58 -2.91 9.95
C ILE A 13 -7.20 -1.85 8.93
N THR A 14 -6.23 -1.02 9.28
CA THR A 14 -5.66 -0.03 8.39
C THR A 14 -4.18 -0.30 8.21
N HIS A 15 -3.56 0.34 7.23
CA HIS A 15 -2.13 0.20 6.99
C HIS A 15 -1.44 1.54 7.28
N PHE A 16 -0.48 1.52 8.20
CA PHE A 16 0.29 2.71 8.58
C PHE A 16 1.66 2.64 7.92
N LEU A 17 2.09 3.74 7.32
CA LEU A 17 3.42 3.84 6.76
C LEU A 17 4.06 5.18 7.06
N VAL A 18 5.39 5.16 7.11
CA VAL A 18 6.21 6.36 7.33
C VAL A 18 6.67 6.90 5.99
N SER A 19 6.56 8.21 5.80
CA SER A 19 7.00 8.89 4.60
C SER A 19 7.89 10.08 4.98
N GLU A 20 8.98 10.26 4.26
CA GLU A 20 9.84 11.44 4.41
C GLU A 20 9.25 12.67 3.70
N ASP A 21 8.27 12.46 2.82
CA ASP A 21 7.58 13.52 2.09
C ASP A 21 6.11 13.11 1.92
N ILE A 22 5.30 13.53 2.88
CA ILE A 22 3.88 13.15 2.96
C ILE A 22 3.12 13.56 1.70
N ALA A 23 3.39 14.75 1.16
CA ALA A 23 2.71 15.23 -0.05
C ALA A 23 3.03 14.34 -1.26
N ARG A 24 4.28 13.92 -1.40
CA ARG A 24 4.72 13.01 -2.46
C ARG A 24 4.05 11.64 -2.31
N SER A 25 4.03 11.11 -1.10
CA SER A 25 3.39 9.84 -0.80
C SER A 25 1.88 9.89 -1.10
N ARG A 26 1.22 10.96 -0.66
CA ARG A 26 -0.21 11.17 -0.94
C ARG A 26 -0.49 11.17 -2.45
N ARG A 27 0.32 11.89 -3.23
CA ARG A 27 0.15 11.91 -4.69
C ARG A 27 0.24 10.52 -5.30
N PHE A 28 1.16 9.70 -4.82
CA PHE A 28 1.31 8.33 -5.32
C PHE A 28 0.05 7.50 -5.04
N TYR A 29 -0.40 7.49 -3.79
CA TYR A 29 -1.55 6.65 -3.42
C TYR A 29 -2.86 7.14 -4.02
N VAL A 30 -2.98 8.43 -4.34
CA VAL A 30 -4.16 8.99 -5.00
C VAL A 30 -4.06 8.90 -6.51
N ASP A 31 -3.00 9.46 -7.10
CA ASP A 31 -2.90 9.63 -8.55
C ASP A 31 -2.53 8.34 -9.28
N VAL A 32 -1.73 7.49 -8.67
CA VAL A 32 -1.28 6.23 -9.27
C VAL A 32 -2.20 5.08 -8.86
N LEU A 33 -2.40 4.89 -7.56
CA LEU A 33 -3.18 3.75 -7.06
C LEU A 33 -4.69 3.99 -7.02
N GLY A 34 -5.14 5.24 -7.18
CA GLY A 34 -6.56 5.54 -7.28
C GLY A 34 -7.26 5.75 -5.95
N GLY A 35 -6.52 6.04 -4.89
CA GLY A 35 -7.11 6.32 -3.58
C GLY A 35 -7.79 7.68 -3.49
N GLU A 36 -8.50 7.89 -2.39
CA GLU A 36 -9.22 9.13 -2.09
C GLU A 36 -8.75 9.69 -0.75
N VAL A 37 -8.39 10.98 -0.73
CA VAL A 37 -7.97 11.63 0.52
C VAL A 37 -9.17 11.75 1.46
N VAL A 38 -9.00 11.23 2.67
CA VAL A 38 -10.00 11.32 3.74
C VAL A 38 -9.59 12.35 4.78
N LEU A 39 -8.29 12.43 5.06
CA LEU A 39 -7.70 13.43 5.94
C LEU A 39 -6.42 13.92 5.27
N GLY A 40 -6.35 15.23 4.97
CA GLY A 40 -5.28 15.79 4.16
C GLY A 40 -4.15 16.46 4.94
N LYS A 41 -4.12 16.30 6.24
CA LYS A 41 -3.09 16.90 7.10
C LYS A 41 -2.15 15.84 7.61
N GLU A 42 -1.41 16.09 8.67
CA GLU A 42 -0.54 15.11 9.28
C GLU A 42 -1.21 14.53 10.53
N PRO A 43 -1.49 13.23 10.56
CA PRO A 43 -1.26 12.28 9.46
C PRO A 43 -2.22 12.52 8.29
N THR A 44 -1.78 12.14 7.10
CA THR A 44 -2.65 12.06 5.94
C THR A 44 -3.27 10.68 5.89
N VAL A 45 -4.55 10.59 5.55
CA VAL A 45 -5.24 9.30 5.40
C VAL A 45 -5.85 9.24 4.02
N VAL A 46 -5.53 8.17 3.30
CA VAL A 46 -6.05 7.88 1.95
C VAL A 46 -6.86 6.60 2.01
N ALA A 47 -8.13 6.67 1.63
CA ALA A 47 -8.94 5.47 1.45
C ALA A 47 -8.55 4.80 0.14
N LEU A 48 -8.23 3.50 0.19
CA LEU A 48 -7.81 2.73 -0.96
C LEU A 48 -8.49 1.36 -0.91
N ALA A 49 -9.32 1.06 -1.91
CA ALA A 49 -10.10 -0.18 -1.97
C ALA A 49 -10.89 -0.38 -0.67
N ASN A 50 -10.66 -1.49 0.02
CA ASN A 50 -11.38 -1.81 1.26
C ASN A 50 -10.59 -1.43 2.53
N SER A 51 -9.59 -0.55 2.41
CA SER A 51 -8.74 -0.18 3.55
C SER A 51 -8.37 1.31 3.51
N TRP A 52 -7.57 1.72 4.47
CA TRP A 52 -7.10 3.08 4.60
C TRP A 52 -5.59 3.05 4.80
N ILE A 53 -4.90 3.95 4.11
CA ILE A 53 -3.46 4.14 4.23
C ILE A 53 -3.23 5.38 5.08
N ILE A 54 -2.60 5.19 6.22
CA ILE A 54 -2.25 6.29 7.14
C ILE A 54 -0.80 6.65 6.88
N ILE A 55 -0.55 7.89 6.47
CA ILE A 55 0.78 8.37 6.08
C ILE A 55 1.25 9.38 7.12
N ASN A 56 2.40 9.09 7.72
CA ASN A 56 2.94 9.90 8.81
C ASN A 56 4.44 10.11 8.61
N GLY A 57 4.97 11.20 9.14
CA GLY A 57 6.39 11.53 8.99
C GLY A 57 7.33 10.70 9.87
N GLY A 58 6.79 9.91 10.77
CA GLY A 58 7.63 9.15 11.70
C GLY A 58 8.20 9.98 12.82
N GLY A 59 9.22 9.46 13.48
CA GLY A 59 9.90 10.16 14.55
C GLY A 59 10.48 9.24 15.61
N PRO A 60 11.08 9.84 16.66
CA PRO A 60 11.72 9.10 17.74
C PRO A 60 10.70 8.38 18.61
N PRO A 61 11.17 7.57 19.58
CA PRO A 61 10.28 6.93 20.54
C PRO A 61 9.37 7.94 21.24
N THR A 62 8.22 7.47 21.62
CA THR A 62 7.19 8.24 22.33
C THR A 62 6.84 7.52 23.63
N GLU A 63 6.04 8.15 24.49
CA GLU A 63 5.65 7.58 25.77
C GLU A 63 4.94 6.25 25.61
N ASP A 64 4.14 6.10 24.54
CA ASP A 64 3.34 4.88 24.27
C ASP A 64 4.09 3.82 23.44
N LYS A 65 5.31 4.12 22.98
CA LYS A 65 6.23 3.18 22.33
C LYS A 65 7.67 3.58 22.67
N PRO A 66 8.07 3.38 23.92
CA PRO A 66 9.26 4.03 24.48
C PRO A 66 10.59 3.60 23.88
N THR A 67 10.62 2.52 23.13
CA THR A 67 11.85 2.01 22.50
C THR A 67 11.79 1.98 20.97
N VAL A 68 10.69 2.42 20.35
CA VAL A 68 10.48 2.26 18.93
C VAL A 68 10.59 3.60 18.21
N THR A 69 11.52 3.67 17.26
CA THR A 69 11.64 4.78 16.30
C THR A 69 10.88 4.40 15.02
N LEU A 70 10.09 5.33 14.49
CA LEU A 70 9.43 5.15 13.20
C LEU A 70 10.24 5.84 12.12
N THR A 71 10.72 5.05 11.15
CA THR A 71 11.56 5.54 10.06
C THR A 71 11.02 5.09 8.71
N ALA A 72 11.44 5.77 7.65
CA ALA A 72 11.24 5.29 6.30
C ALA A 72 11.91 3.92 6.12
N PRO A 73 11.41 3.07 5.20
CA PRO A 73 11.89 1.70 5.06
C PRO A 73 13.25 1.63 4.37
N ASP A 74 13.94 0.50 4.58
CA ASP A 74 14.98 0.06 3.66
C ASP A 74 14.26 -0.54 2.44
N PRO A 75 14.46 -0.01 1.22
CA PRO A 75 13.71 -0.48 0.06
C PRO A 75 14.05 -1.92 -0.36
N ASP A 76 15.15 -2.47 0.14
CA ASP A 76 15.61 -3.81 -0.20
C ASP A 76 15.51 -4.82 0.94
N ALA A 77 14.98 -4.40 2.10
CA ALA A 77 14.85 -5.28 3.26
C ALA A 77 13.60 -4.93 4.05
N THR A 78 12.60 -5.79 3.99
CA THR A 78 11.34 -5.58 4.72
C THR A 78 10.79 -6.91 5.23
N SER A 79 10.04 -6.84 6.32
CA SER A 79 9.37 -8.01 6.89
C SER A 79 7.85 -7.97 6.71
N SER A 80 7.33 -6.86 6.18
CA SER A 80 5.90 -6.68 6.02
C SER A 80 5.66 -5.68 4.89
N PHE A 81 4.56 -5.83 4.16
CA PHE A 81 4.26 -4.96 3.04
C PHE A 81 2.77 -5.01 2.72
N LEU A 82 2.32 -4.01 1.97
CA LEU A 82 0.95 -3.95 1.48
C LEU A 82 0.79 -4.97 0.36
N ASN A 83 -0.22 -5.82 0.47
CA ASN A 83 -0.56 -6.82 -0.54
C ASN A 83 -1.91 -6.45 -1.14
N ILE A 84 -1.93 -6.24 -2.46
CA ILE A 84 -3.13 -5.82 -3.17
C ILE A 84 -3.55 -6.93 -4.12
N ARG A 85 -4.78 -7.44 -3.94
CA ARG A 85 -5.33 -8.49 -4.78
C ARG A 85 -6.20 -7.86 -5.86
N VAL A 86 -5.99 -8.25 -7.11
CA VAL A 86 -6.67 -7.64 -8.26
C VAL A 86 -7.31 -8.69 -9.15
N ALA A 87 -8.33 -8.28 -9.89
CA ALA A 87 -9.01 -9.15 -10.84
C ALA A 87 -8.21 -9.32 -12.13
N ASN A 88 -7.50 -8.29 -12.59
CA ASN A 88 -6.73 -8.31 -13.83
C ASN A 88 -5.41 -7.58 -13.64
N ILE A 89 -4.36 -8.35 -13.35
CA ILE A 89 -3.06 -7.78 -13.03
C ILE A 89 -2.38 -7.10 -14.23
N GLN A 90 -2.64 -7.57 -15.47
CA GLN A 90 -2.06 -6.92 -16.65
C GLN A 90 -2.61 -5.51 -16.84
N ASP A 91 -3.91 -5.33 -16.64
CA ASP A 91 -4.51 -3.99 -16.72
C ASP A 91 -3.96 -3.07 -15.64
N ILE A 92 -3.81 -3.57 -14.43
CA ILE A 92 -3.23 -2.80 -13.32
C ILE A 92 -1.77 -2.44 -13.61
N TYR A 93 -1.00 -3.39 -14.07
CA TYR A 93 0.41 -3.16 -14.41
C TYR A 93 0.53 -2.05 -15.47
N GLN A 94 -0.26 -2.12 -16.52
CA GLN A 94 -0.22 -1.13 -17.60
C GLN A 94 -0.72 0.24 -17.13
N ASP A 95 -1.83 0.27 -16.40
CA ASP A 95 -2.42 1.52 -15.91
C ASP A 95 -1.48 2.24 -14.95
N TRP A 96 -1.01 1.53 -13.93
CA TRP A 96 -0.13 2.15 -12.93
C TRP A 96 1.23 2.53 -13.51
N SER A 97 1.77 1.71 -14.42
CA SER A 97 3.02 2.07 -15.12
C SER A 97 2.86 3.35 -15.94
N SER A 98 1.72 3.52 -16.61
CA SER A 98 1.44 4.73 -17.39
C SER A 98 1.35 5.98 -16.52
N LYS A 99 1.07 5.81 -15.24
CA LYS A 99 0.97 6.89 -14.25
C LYS A 99 2.26 7.10 -13.46
N GLY A 100 3.33 6.39 -13.82
CA GLY A 100 4.64 6.58 -13.23
C GLY A 100 5.07 5.56 -12.19
N ALA A 101 4.25 4.54 -11.92
CA ALA A 101 4.67 3.48 -10.99
C ALA A 101 5.88 2.73 -11.52
N GLN A 102 6.81 2.40 -10.62
CA GLN A 102 8.04 1.68 -10.97
C GLN A 102 7.96 0.27 -10.41
N PHE A 103 7.58 -0.66 -11.28
CA PHE A 103 7.54 -2.07 -10.94
C PHE A 103 8.94 -2.67 -10.99
N LEU A 104 9.21 -3.63 -10.11
CA LEU A 104 10.48 -4.36 -10.11
C LEU A 104 10.57 -5.28 -11.32
N THR A 105 9.46 -5.89 -11.70
CA THR A 105 9.33 -6.72 -12.91
C THR A 105 7.91 -6.60 -13.45
N PRO A 106 7.66 -6.99 -14.71
CA PRO A 106 6.30 -7.26 -15.16
C PRO A 106 5.69 -8.42 -14.35
N PRO A 107 4.36 -8.63 -14.43
CA PRO A 107 3.74 -9.76 -13.76
C PRO A 107 4.36 -11.10 -14.18
N ILE A 108 4.55 -11.97 -13.18
CA ILE A 108 5.18 -13.29 -13.37
C ILE A 108 4.19 -14.34 -12.87
N ASP A 109 4.02 -15.41 -13.65
CA ASP A 109 3.20 -16.56 -13.26
C ASP A 109 3.99 -17.40 -12.24
N ARG A 110 3.45 -17.51 -11.03
CA ARG A 110 4.05 -18.27 -9.94
C ARG A 110 3.27 -19.55 -9.62
N GLY A 111 2.34 -19.95 -10.47
CA GLY A 111 1.50 -21.12 -10.27
C GLY A 111 0.19 -20.77 -9.56
N PRO A 112 0.17 -20.59 -8.22
CA PRO A 112 -1.04 -20.20 -7.50
C PRO A 112 -1.55 -18.82 -7.87
N GLU A 113 -0.68 -17.96 -8.37
CA GLU A 113 -1.01 -16.58 -8.69
C GLU A 113 -0.06 -16.02 -9.75
N LEU A 114 -0.54 -14.96 -10.41
CA LEU A 114 0.35 -14.04 -11.11
C LEU A 114 0.65 -12.90 -10.16
N ARG A 115 1.91 -12.46 -10.10
CA ARG A 115 2.25 -11.37 -9.18
C ARG A 115 3.40 -10.51 -9.68
N CYS A 116 3.43 -9.29 -9.20
CA CYS A 116 4.55 -8.38 -9.38
C CYS A 116 4.65 -7.46 -8.17
N TYR A 117 5.79 -6.81 -8.05
CA TYR A 117 6.06 -5.88 -6.95
C TYR A 117 6.39 -4.51 -7.50
N LEU A 118 6.05 -3.49 -6.73
CA LEU A 118 6.49 -2.13 -6.99
C LEU A 118 6.89 -1.50 -5.66
N ARG A 119 7.56 -0.36 -5.75
CA ARG A 119 7.87 0.44 -4.56
C ARG A 119 7.10 1.74 -4.61
N ASP A 120 6.65 2.19 -3.44
CA ASP A 120 6.13 3.54 -3.35
C ASP A 120 7.29 4.56 -3.34
N PRO A 121 7.04 5.88 -3.35
CA PRO A 121 8.11 6.88 -3.42
C PRO A 121 9.12 6.85 -2.27
N ASP A 122 8.74 6.30 -1.12
CA ASP A 122 9.62 6.17 0.04
C ASP A 122 10.36 4.84 0.09
N GLY A 123 10.05 3.93 -0.84
CA GLY A 123 10.67 2.61 -0.89
C GLY A 123 9.87 1.51 -0.20
N HIS A 124 8.64 1.77 0.24
CA HIS A 124 7.78 0.70 0.74
C HIS A 124 7.45 -0.27 -0.37
N LEU A 125 7.65 -1.56 -0.10
CA LEU A 125 7.31 -2.61 -1.04
C LEU A 125 5.80 -2.80 -1.09
N ILE A 126 5.28 -2.99 -2.30
CA ILE A 126 3.87 -3.31 -2.53
C ILE A 126 3.80 -4.51 -3.44
N GLU A 127 3.05 -5.53 -3.05
CA GLU A 127 2.78 -6.68 -3.91
C GLU A 127 1.43 -6.54 -4.56
N VAL A 128 1.36 -6.83 -5.86
CA VAL A 128 0.10 -6.94 -6.59
C VAL A 128 -0.03 -8.39 -7.06
N GLY A 129 -1.16 -9.01 -6.77
CA GLY A 129 -1.38 -10.41 -7.10
C GLY A 129 -2.76 -10.65 -7.65
N GLN A 130 -2.82 -11.56 -8.62
CA GLN A 130 -4.05 -12.08 -9.18
C GLN A 130 -4.07 -13.58 -8.93
N THR A 131 -5.04 -14.05 -8.16
CA THR A 131 -5.17 -15.47 -7.85
C THR A 131 -5.47 -16.26 -9.12
N ASN A 132 -4.75 -17.35 -9.32
CA ASN A 132 -5.00 -18.23 -10.44
C ASN A 132 -6.21 -19.12 -10.11
N GLN A 133 -7.29 -18.98 -10.89
CA GLN A 133 -8.54 -19.69 -10.63
C GLN A 133 -8.37 -21.22 -10.67
N ALA A 134 -7.52 -21.73 -11.56
CA ALA A 134 -7.25 -23.15 -11.65
C ALA A 134 -6.67 -23.71 -10.35
N PHE A 135 -5.80 -22.93 -9.68
CA PHE A 135 -5.26 -23.33 -8.39
C PHE A 135 -6.34 -23.43 -7.32
N LEU A 136 -7.29 -22.48 -7.30
CA LEU A 136 -8.38 -22.51 -6.34
C LEU A 136 -9.28 -23.73 -6.53
N GLU A 137 -9.47 -24.17 -7.76
CA GLU A 137 -10.31 -25.31 -8.09
C GLU A 137 -9.68 -26.65 -7.70
N GLU A 138 -8.37 -26.69 -7.50
CA GLU A 138 -7.64 -27.90 -7.15
C GLU A 138 -7.57 -28.16 -5.65
N ARG A 139 -8.01 -27.23 -4.80
CA ARG A 139 -7.91 -27.41 -3.36
C ARG A 139 -8.98 -28.32 -2.79
#